data_8b777ecf1af65c80bd12fce376d26b8f
#
_entry.id   8b777ecf1af65c80bd12fce376d26b8f
#
_cell.length_a   1.000
_cell.length_b   1.000
_cell.length_c   1.000
_cell.angle_alpha   90.00
_cell.angle_beta   90.00
_cell.angle_gamma   90.00
#
_symmetry.space_group_name_H-M   'P 1'
#
loop_
_entity.id
_entity.type
_entity.pdbx_description
1 polymer ?
#
loop_
_entity_poly.entity_id
_entity_poly.type
_entity_poly.pdbx_seq_one_letter_code
_entity_poly.pdbx_strand_id
1 'polypeptide(L)'
;MIISKNTLPRRTVLRGVGAALALPMLDAMVPALSGISGRAAAPVRRLGWVYSPNGMAMNAWMPAATEPLELSPVLSPLAPYREQTVVLSGLAQGQAEALGDGNGEHTRATATWLSGVHPRETEGADVRAGKTADQVAADQLGRTTPLGSLELAIDQDFLVGSCDNGYSCIYMNTISWRDPTTPLP
;
A
#
# COMPACT_ATOMS: atom_id res chain seq x y z
N MET A 1 60.75 6.88 14.13
CA MET A 1 59.50 7.33 13.46
C MET A 1 59.01 6.13 12.66
N ILE A 2 57.99 5.40 13.18
CA ILE A 2 57.46 4.20 12.50
C ILE A 2 56.28 4.68 11.68
N ILE A 3 56.45 4.72 10.36
CA ILE A 3 55.35 5.01 9.43
C ILE A 3 54.70 3.69 9.11
N SER A 4 53.58 3.37 9.77
CA SER A 4 52.73 2.24 9.38
C SER A 4 51.97 2.60 8.12
N LYS A 5 52.28 1.94 7.01
CA LYS A 5 51.51 2.03 5.76
C LYS A 5 50.20 1.25 5.92
N ASN A 6 49.23 1.81 6.59
CA ASN A 6 47.86 1.30 6.51
C ASN A 6 47.23 1.83 5.21
N THR A 7 47.39 1.08 4.14
CA THR A 7 46.64 1.34 2.90
C THR A 7 45.20 0.84 3.01
N LEU A 8 44.26 1.75 3.03
CA LEU A 8 42.85 1.38 2.94
C LEU A 8 42.58 0.72 1.59
N PRO A 9 41.93 -0.45 1.57
CA PRO A 9 41.57 -1.12 0.32
C PRO A 9 40.65 -0.21 -0.52
N ARG A 10 40.91 -0.12 -1.82
CA ARG A 10 40.09 0.69 -2.77
C ARG A 10 38.60 0.42 -2.63
N ARG A 11 38.25 -0.85 -2.36
CA ARG A 11 36.84 -1.25 -2.14
C ARG A 11 36.21 -0.59 -0.91
N THR A 12 36.97 -0.39 0.16
CA THR A 12 36.49 0.30 1.39
C THR A 12 36.28 1.78 1.13
N VAL A 13 37.18 2.42 0.37
CA VAL A 13 37.04 3.82 -0.03
C VAL A 13 35.83 4.00 -0.93
N LEU A 14 35.63 3.13 -1.94
CA LEU A 14 34.48 3.20 -2.85
C LEU A 14 33.15 2.95 -2.13
N ARG A 15 33.11 2.02 -1.17
CA ARG A 15 31.93 1.78 -0.34
C ARG A 15 31.62 2.97 0.56
N GLY A 16 32.64 3.57 1.17
CA GLY A 16 32.49 4.75 2.01
C GLY A 16 32.00 5.97 1.22
N VAL A 17 32.56 6.20 0.03
CA VAL A 17 32.14 7.29 -0.87
C VAL A 17 30.73 7.04 -1.39
N GLY A 18 30.40 5.80 -1.77
CA GLY A 18 29.06 5.44 -2.21
C GLY A 18 28.00 5.67 -1.12
N ALA A 19 28.30 5.27 0.13
CA ALA A 19 27.43 5.54 1.27
C ALA A 19 27.30 7.04 1.55
N ALA A 20 28.41 7.81 1.50
CA ALA A 20 28.39 9.26 1.72
C ALA A 20 27.62 10.02 0.64
N LEU A 21 27.57 9.51 -0.61
CA LEU A 21 26.79 10.10 -1.70
C LEU A 21 25.31 9.69 -1.64
N ALA A 22 25.00 8.48 -1.15
CA ALA A 22 23.63 7.97 -1.10
C ALA A 22 22.87 8.41 0.16
N LEU A 23 23.54 8.53 1.31
CA LEU A 23 22.93 8.94 2.57
C LEU A 23 22.19 10.29 2.51
N PRO A 24 22.72 11.35 1.88
CA PRO A 24 21.99 12.61 1.76
C PRO A 24 20.71 12.54 0.92
N MET A 25 20.55 11.47 0.13
CA MET A 25 19.38 11.27 -0.73
C MET A 25 18.29 10.40 -0.10
N LEU A 26 18.47 9.96 1.14
CA LEU A 26 17.42 9.25 1.85
C LEU A 26 16.30 10.21 2.25
N ASP A 27 15.06 9.80 1.99
CA ASP A 27 13.83 10.58 2.27
C ASP A 27 13.78 11.09 3.73
N ALA A 28 14.32 10.31 4.68
CA ALA A 28 14.42 10.69 6.08
C ALA A 28 15.34 11.89 6.35
N MET A 29 16.25 12.22 5.43
CA MET A 29 17.20 13.33 5.55
C MET A 29 16.75 14.60 4.80
N VAL A 30 15.73 14.50 3.96
CA VAL A 30 15.17 15.64 3.22
C VAL A 30 14.78 16.81 4.14
N PRO A 31 14.18 16.60 5.32
CA PRO A 31 13.92 17.70 6.26
C PRO A 31 15.19 18.40 6.75
N ALA A 32 16.28 17.67 6.97
CA ALA A 32 17.55 18.23 7.43
C ALA A 32 18.27 19.03 6.33
N LEU A 33 18.15 18.56 5.08
CA LEU A 33 18.74 19.25 3.91
C LEU A 33 17.93 20.49 3.51
N SER A 34 16.60 20.49 3.77
CA SER A 34 15.74 21.65 3.51
C SER A 34 16.11 22.86 4.38
N GLY A 35 16.67 22.64 5.57
CA GLY A 35 17.19 23.68 6.44
C GLY A 35 18.40 24.44 5.83
N ILE A 36 19.18 23.79 4.98
CA ILE A 36 20.34 24.38 4.29
C ILE A 36 19.89 25.31 3.16
N SER A 37 18.76 25.02 2.53
CA SER A 37 18.23 25.83 1.42
C SER A 37 17.35 27.02 1.87
N GLY A 38 17.13 27.19 3.18
CA GLY A 38 16.29 28.26 3.73
C GLY A 38 14.82 28.22 3.32
N ARG A 39 14.41 27.15 2.62
CA ARG A 39 13.03 26.92 2.22
C ARG A 39 12.49 25.77 3.05
N ALA A 40 11.52 26.07 3.92
CA ALA A 40 10.74 25.01 4.56
C ALA A 40 10.14 24.14 3.46
N ALA A 41 10.51 22.85 3.43
CA ALA A 41 9.88 21.91 2.49
C ALA A 41 8.38 21.87 2.81
N ALA A 42 7.56 22.02 1.77
CA ALA A 42 6.12 21.81 1.94
C ALA A 42 5.90 20.40 2.48
N PRO A 43 5.00 20.22 3.46
CA PRO A 43 4.74 18.91 4.03
C PRO A 43 4.26 17.96 2.93
N VAL A 44 4.94 16.81 2.82
CA VAL A 44 4.57 15.77 1.86
C VAL A 44 3.26 15.14 2.32
N ARG A 45 2.24 15.22 1.48
CA ARG A 45 0.96 14.54 1.72
C ARG A 45 1.14 13.05 1.48
N ARG A 46 0.68 12.25 2.44
CA ARG A 46 0.70 10.79 2.34
C ARG A 46 -0.73 10.28 2.51
N LEU A 47 -1.12 9.36 1.64
CA LEU A 47 -2.34 8.58 1.76
C LEU A 47 -1.96 7.13 1.98
N GLY A 48 -2.74 6.42 2.77
CA GLY A 48 -2.54 4.99 3.02
C GLY A 48 -3.86 4.26 3.04
N TRP A 49 -3.83 3.04 2.55
CA TRP A 49 -4.94 2.09 2.59
C TRP A 49 -4.47 0.82 3.26
N VAL A 50 -5.30 0.26 4.12
CA VAL A 50 -5.04 -1.00 4.80
C VAL A 50 -6.18 -1.94 4.49
N TYR A 51 -5.90 -3.00 3.74
CA TYR A 51 -6.85 -4.05 3.46
C TYR A 51 -6.77 -5.13 4.54
N SER A 52 -7.91 -5.48 5.11
CA SER A 52 -8.05 -6.61 6.01
C SER A 52 -8.99 -7.63 5.36
N PRO A 53 -8.45 -8.76 4.87
CA PRO A 53 -9.26 -9.79 4.24
C PRO A 53 -10.15 -10.52 5.26
N ASN A 54 -11.07 -11.34 4.75
CA ASN A 54 -11.97 -12.21 5.55
C ASN A 54 -12.97 -11.48 6.45
N GLY A 55 -13.08 -10.14 6.34
CA GLY A 55 -14.05 -9.37 7.11
C GLY A 55 -13.68 -9.18 8.58
N MET A 56 -14.65 -8.77 9.36
CA MET A 56 -14.50 -8.43 10.77
C MET A 56 -15.63 -9.01 11.62
N ALA A 57 -15.35 -9.28 12.89
CA ALA A 57 -16.38 -9.64 13.86
C ALA A 57 -17.25 -8.40 14.15
N MET A 58 -18.35 -8.23 13.43
CA MET A 58 -19.17 -7.01 13.43
C MET A 58 -19.69 -6.61 14.81
N ASN A 59 -19.99 -7.58 15.67
CA ASN A 59 -20.39 -7.35 17.06
C ASN A 59 -19.28 -6.71 17.93
N ALA A 60 -18.02 -6.86 17.54
CA ALA A 60 -16.86 -6.26 18.21
C ALA A 60 -16.29 -5.07 17.43
N TRP A 61 -16.68 -4.90 16.17
CA TRP A 61 -16.25 -3.80 15.30
C TRP A 61 -17.14 -2.56 15.42
N MET A 62 -18.47 -2.77 15.39
CA MET A 62 -19.41 -1.63 15.36
C MET A 62 -19.30 -0.79 16.63
N PRO A 63 -19.19 0.53 16.52
CA PRO A 63 -19.28 1.44 17.65
C PRO A 63 -20.62 1.29 18.39
N ALA A 64 -20.59 1.43 19.71
CA ALA A 64 -21.79 1.36 20.55
C ALA A 64 -22.68 2.61 20.36
N ALA A 65 -22.07 3.75 20.07
CA ALA A 65 -22.75 5.00 19.75
C ALA A 65 -21.94 5.78 18.70
N THR A 66 -22.62 6.60 17.93
CA THR A 66 -22.03 7.42 16.85
C THR A 66 -21.83 8.89 17.25
N GLU A 67 -22.64 9.38 18.19
CA GLU A 67 -22.56 10.77 18.71
C GLU A 67 -22.78 10.80 20.24
N PRO A 68 -21.70 10.97 21.02
CA PRO A 68 -20.28 10.93 20.61
C PRO A 68 -19.85 9.54 20.16
N LEU A 69 -18.82 9.47 19.32
CA LEU A 69 -18.29 8.19 18.83
C LEU A 69 -17.75 7.36 20.01
N GLU A 70 -18.41 6.25 20.32
CA GLU A 70 -17.95 5.29 21.32
C GLU A 70 -17.28 4.12 20.62
N LEU A 71 -15.93 4.10 20.73
CA LEU A 71 -15.12 3.09 20.06
C LEU A 71 -15.40 1.69 20.64
N SER A 72 -15.61 0.75 19.75
CA SER A 72 -15.75 -0.67 20.09
C SER A 72 -14.43 -1.27 20.61
N PRO A 73 -14.44 -2.48 21.19
CA PRO A 73 -13.20 -3.12 21.65
C PRO A 73 -12.12 -3.22 20.58
N VAL A 74 -12.48 -3.53 19.33
CA VAL A 74 -11.54 -3.63 18.21
C VAL A 74 -10.98 -2.26 17.81
N LEU A 75 -11.78 -1.22 17.92
CA LEU A 75 -11.39 0.16 17.58
C LEU A 75 -10.72 0.91 18.73
N SER A 76 -10.67 0.34 19.93
CA SER A 76 -10.12 1.00 21.14
C SER A 76 -8.68 1.53 20.98
N PRO A 77 -7.77 0.91 20.20
CA PRO A 77 -6.44 1.47 19.97
C PRO A 77 -6.46 2.82 19.25
N LEU A 78 -7.56 3.17 18.59
CA LEU A 78 -7.74 4.47 17.91
C LEU A 78 -8.20 5.58 18.86
N ALA A 79 -8.38 5.30 20.17
CA ALA A 79 -8.84 6.29 21.13
C ALA A 79 -8.05 7.63 21.12
N PRO A 80 -6.71 7.65 20.95
CA PRO A 80 -5.96 8.89 20.83
C PRO A 80 -6.32 9.72 19.58
N TYR A 81 -6.93 9.09 18.58
CA TYR A 81 -7.29 9.69 17.29
C TYR A 81 -8.80 9.81 17.08
N ARG A 82 -9.58 9.67 18.14
CA ARG A 82 -11.06 9.67 18.08
C ARG A 82 -11.61 10.83 17.27
N GLU A 83 -11.12 12.04 17.53
CA GLU A 83 -11.57 13.28 16.86
C GLU A 83 -11.20 13.34 15.37
N GLN A 84 -10.35 12.43 14.91
CA GLN A 84 -9.88 12.31 13.53
C GLN A 84 -10.38 11.02 12.87
N THR A 85 -11.19 10.24 13.58
CA THR A 85 -11.68 8.93 13.14
C THR A 85 -13.12 9.02 12.68
N VAL A 86 -13.38 8.48 11.51
CA VAL A 86 -14.74 8.28 10.97
C VAL A 86 -14.95 6.80 10.73
N VAL A 87 -16.02 6.24 11.26
CA VAL A 87 -16.41 4.84 11.02
C VAL A 87 -17.58 4.85 10.03
N LEU A 88 -17.36 4.24 8.88
CA LEU A 88 -18.37 4.08 7.84
C LEU A 88 -18.89 2.63 7.85
N SER A 89 -20.19 2.45 7.77
CA SER A 89 -20.85 1.16 7.72
C SER A 89 -21.95 1.14 6.67
N GLY A 90 -22.46 -0.04 6.34
CA GLY A 90 -23.53 -0.18 5.36
C GLY A 90 -23.11 0.04 3.91
N LEU A 91 -21.80 0.09 3.64
CA LEU A 91 -21.27 0.16 2.28
C LEU A 91 -21.21 -1.23 1.66
N ALA A 92 -21.50 -1.32 0.38
CA ALA A 92 -21.40 -2.54 -0.41
C ALA A 92 -20.62 -2.27 -1.69
N GLN A 93 -19.87 -3.30 -2.14
CA GLN A 93 -19.16 -3.27 -3.41
C GLN A 93 -19.83 -4.26 -4.37
N GLY A 94 -20.80 -3.79 -5.15
CA GLY A 94 -21.57 -4.65 -6.07
C GLY A 94 -20.72 -5.37 -7.13
N GLN A 95 -19.55 -4.82 -7.47
CA GLN A 95 -18.64 -5.44 -8.42
C GLN A 95 -17.86 -6.63 -7.82
N ALA A 96 -17.92 -6.83 -6.51
CA ALA A 96 -17.37 -8.02 -5.84
C ALA A 96 -18.32 -9.22 -5.86
N GLU A 97 -19.60 -9.01 -6.21
CA GLU A 97 -20.57 -10.08 -6.37
C GLU A 97 -20.21 -11.00 -7.55
N ALA A 98 -20.76 -12.20 -7.58
CA ALA A 98 -20.43 -13.17 -8.62
C ALA A 98 -20.76 -12.70 -10.04
N LEU A 99 -21.87 -11.99 -10.22
CA LEU A 99 -22.36 -11.44 -11.50
C LEU A 99 -22.46 -12.47 -12.65
N GLY A 100 -22.49 -13.76 -12.32
CA GLY A 100 -22.53 -14.86 -13.29
C GLY A 100 -21.27 -15.74 -13.27
N ASP A 101 -20.18 -15.26 -12.71
CA ASP A 101 -18.99 -16.07 -12.44
C ASP A 101 -19.27 -17.03 -11.27
N GLY A 102 -18.57 -18.10 -11.18
CA GLY A 102 -18.73 -19.06 -10.10
C GLY A 102 -18.27 -18.52 -8.73
N ASN A 103 -17.73 -19.42 -7.92
CA ASN A 103 -17.04 -19.05 -6.68
C ASN A 103 -15.82 -18.17 -7.03
N GLY A 104 -15.25 -17.48 -6.05
CA GLY A 104 -14.11 -16.58 -6.28
C GLY A 104 -14.22 -15.31 -5.43
N GLU A 105 -14.89 -15.43 -4.28
CA GLU A 105 -15.23 -14.32 -3.41
C GLU A 105 -13.98 -13.57 -2.90
N HIS A 106 -12.94 -14.30 -2.52
CA HIS A 106 -11.72 -13.70 -2.01
C HIS A 106 -10.99 -12.90 -3.09
N THR A 107 -10.90 -13.47 -4.26
CA THR A 107 -10.27 -12.87 -5.45
C THR A 107 -11.00 -11.61 -5.88
N ARG A 108 -12.33 -11.68 -6.03
CA ARG A 108 -13.14 -10.53 -6.39
C ARG A 108 -13.10 -9.43 -5.34
N ALA A 109 -13.17 -9.79 -4.05
CA ALA A 109 -13.10 -8.82 -2.97
C ALA A 109 -11.80 -8.01 -3.01
N THR A 110 -10.67 -8.68 -3.19
CA THR A 110 -9.35 -8.03 -3.26
C THR A 110 -9.23 -7.15 -4.52
N ALA A 111 -9.55 -7.69 -5.69
CA ALA A 111 -9.40 -6.99 -6.96
C ALA A 111 -10.32 -5.76 -7.10
N THR A 112 -11.51 -5.80 -6.48
CA THR A 112 -12.48 -4.70 -6.55
C THR A 112 -12.30 -3.63 -5.48
N TRP A 113 -11.57 -3.93 -4.41
CA TRP A 113 -11.53 -3.08 -3.21
C TRP A 113 -11.20 -1.62 -3.50
N LEU A 114 -10.15 -1.32 -4.23
CA LEU A 114 -9.77 0.05 -4.60
C LEU A 114 -10.10 0.42 -6.05
N SER A 115 -10.51 -0.55 -6.88
CA SER A 115 -10.80 -0.31 -8.29
C SER A 115 -12.30 -0.06 -8.55
N GLY A 116 -13.19 -0.69 -7.78
CA GLY A 116 -14.60 -0.70 -8.06
C GLY A 116 -14.97 -1.41 -9.37
N VAL A 117 -14.08 -2.21 -9.95
CA VAL A 117 -14.24 -2.89 -11.23
C VAL A 117 -14.23 -4.40 -11.01
N HIS A 118 -15.21 -5.09 -11.59
CA HIS A 118 -15.25 -6.55 -11.57
C HIS A 118 -14.04 -7.12 -12.33
N PRO A 119 -13.24 -8.00 -11.70
CA PRO A 119 -12.08 -8.59 -12.37
C PRO A 119 -12.53 -9.58 -13.43
N ARG A 120 -11.76 -9.68 -14.52
CA ARG A 120 -12.01 -10.68 -15.53
C ARG A 120 -11.77 -12.08 -14.98
N GLU A 121 -12.76 -12.97 -15.09
CA GLU A 121 -12.60 -14.38 -14.77
C GLU A 121 -11.59 -15.02 -15.73
N THR A 122 -10.40 -15.31 -15.22
CA THR A 122 -9.30 -15.96 -15.95
C THR A 122 -8.26 -16.52 -14.99
N GLU A 123 -7.74 -17.70 -15.28
CA GLU A 123 -6.58 -18.29 -14.62
C GLU A 123 -5.28 -18.00 -15.39
N GLY A 124 -5.40 -17.41 -16.57
CA GLY A 124 -4.29 -17.12 -17.48
C GLY A 124 -3.58 -15.81 -17.19
N ALA A 125 -2.73 -15.41 -18.13
CA ALA A 125 -1.97 -14.17 -18.06
C ALA A 125 -2.78 -12.93 -18.55
N ASP A 126 -3.96 -13.13 -19.08
CA ASP A 126 -4.83 -12.08 -19.60
C ASP A 126 -5.71 -11.44 -18.52
N VAL A 127 -5.12 -11.25 -17.34
CA VAL A 127 -5.74 -10.62 -16.19
C VAL A 127 -6.17 -9.19 -16.49
N ARG A 128 -7.31 -8.80 -15.92
CA ARG A 128 -7.85 -7.46 -16.08
C ARG A 128 -8.69 -7.08 -14.86
N ALA A 129 -8.33 -5.95 -14.25
CA ALA A 129 -9.08 -5.30 -13.19
C ALA A 129 -9.26 -3.81 -13.54
N GLY A 130 -9.41 -2.95 -12.57
CA GLY A 130 -9.46 -1.49 -12.77
C GLY A 130 -8.21 -0.81 -12.23
N LYS A 131 -7.89 0.38 -12.73
CA LYS A 131 -6.92 1.26 -12.07
C LYS A 131 -7.42 1.59 -10.67
N THR A 132 -6.60 1.39 -9.67
CA THR A 132 -7.00 1.56 -8.27
C THR A 132 -6.85 3.00 -7.78
N ALA A 133 -7.62 3.36 -6.77
CA ALA A 133 -7.68 4.72 -6.22
C ALA A 133 -6.33 5.20 -5.68
N ASP A 134 -5.52 4.31 -5.11
CA ASP A 134 -4.15 4.59 -4.67
C ASP A 134 -3.27 5.02 -5.85
N GLN A 135 -3.38 4.36 -7.00
CA GLN A 135 -2.62 4.70 -8.21
C GLN A 135 -3.13 5.98 -8.88
N VAL A 136 -4.42 6.28 -8.76
CA VAL A 136 -4.94 7.60 -9.16
C VAL A 136 -4.36 8.70 -8.27
N ALA A 137 -4.27 8.46 -6.97
CA ALA A 137 -3.65 9.39 -6.03
C ALA A 137 -2.13 9.54 -6.28
N ALA A 138 -1.44 8.42 -6.54
CA ALA A 138 0.00 8.40 -6.84
C ALA A 138 0.37 9.23 -8.07
N ASP A 139 -0.47 9.24 -9.11
CA ASP A 139 -0.27 10.08 -10.30
C ASP A 139 -0.20 11.58 -9.97
N GLN A 140 -0.82 12.00 -8.89
CA GLN A 140 -0.85 13.40 -8.47
C GLN A 140 0.15 13.69 -7.34
N LEU A 141 0.11 12.89 -6.27
CA LEU A 141 0.89 13.12 -5.06
C LEU A 141 2.33 12.64 -5.21
N GLY A 142 2.55 11.58 -6.01
CA GLY A 142 3.86 10.97 -6.22
C GLY A 142 4.83 11.77 -7.11
N ARG A 143 4.38 12.85 -7.75
CA ARG A 143 5.21 13.62 -8.71
C ARG A 143 6.42 14.31 -8.09
N THR A 144 6.40 14.55 -6.79
CA THR A 144 7.43 15.28 -6.06
C THR A 144 8.16 14.41 -5.05
N THR A 145 7.91 13.12 -5.06
CA THR A 145 8.53 12.15 -4.16
C THR A 145 9.39 11.15 -4.95
N PRO A 146 10.47 10.60 -4.36
CA PRO A 146 11.29 9.59 -5.01
C PRO A 146 10.53 8.33 -5.41
N LEU A 147 9.54 7.93 -4.60
CA LEU A 147 8.60 6.85 -4.88
C LEU A 147 7.20 7.42 -4.96
N GLY A 148 6.50 7.14 -6.05
CA GLY A 148 5.11 7.58 -6.24
C GLY A 148 4.13 6.83 -5.37
N SER A 149 4.36 5.53 -5.17
CA SER A 149 3.60 4.63 -4.30
C SER A 149 4.50 3.58 -3.68
N LEU A 150 4.00 2.90 -2.67
CA LEU A 150 4.62 1.75 -2.01
C LEU A 150 3.52 0.75 -1.72
N GLU A 151 3.68 -0.44 -2.24
CA GLU A 151 2.84 -1.59 -2.01
C GLU A 151 3.54 -2.49 -0.99
N LEU A 152 2.82 -2.89 0.06
CA LEU A 152 3.37 -3.67 1.17
C LEU A 152 2.46 -4.85 1.47
N ALA A 153 3.05 -6.02 1.65
CA ALA A 153 2.38 -7.23 2.10
C ALA A 153 3.05 -7.79 3.37
N ILE A 154 2.29 -8.54 4.16
CA ILE A 154 2.80 -9.19 5.37
C ILE A 154 3.46 -10.52 5.01
N ASP A 155 2.90 -11.22 4.03
CA ASP A 155 3.36 -12.53 3.58
C ASP A 155 3.99 -12.48 2.19
N GLN A 156 4.72 -13.52 1.85
CA GLN A 156 5.24 -13.73 0.50
C GLN A 156 4.11 -14.23 -0.40
N ASP A 157 3.72 -13.43 -1.39
CA ASP A 157 2.59 -13.72 -2.24
C ASP A 157 3.01 -14.41 -3.55
N PHE A 158 2.25 -15.45 -3.95
CA PHE A 158 2.41 -16.09 -5.24
C PHE A 158 1.56 -15.34 -6.27
N LEU A 159 2.20 -14.79 -7.29
CA LEU A 159 1.52 -14.10 -8.39
C LEU A 159 1.14 -15.03 -9.55
N VAL A 160 1.51 -16.30 -9.46
CA VAL A 160 1.33 -17.30 -10.52
C VAL A 160 0.48 -18.45 -10.01
N GLY A 161 -0.45 -18.91 -10.84
CA GLY A 161 -1.33 -20.04 -10.55
C GLY A 161 -2.79 -19.62 -10.36
N SER A 162 -3.64 -20.62 -10.11
CA SER A 162 -5.05 -20.44 -9.75
C SER A 162 -5.17 -20.51 -8.22
N CYS A 163 -5.67 -19.46 -7.60
CA CYS A 163 -5.87 -19.38 -6.15
C CYS A 163 -7.34 -19.42 -5.75
N ASP A 164 -8.23 -19.24 -6.69
CA ASP A 164 -9.67 -19.34 -6.53
C ASP A 164 -10.29 -19.87 -7.82
N ASN A 165 -11.54 -20.34 -7.78
CA ASN A 165 -12.18 -20.94 -8.94
C ASN A 165 -12.26 -19.95 -10.11
N GLY A 166 -11.63 -20.27 -11.24
CA GLY A 166 -11.62 -19.45 -12.43
C GLY A 166 -10.74 -18.19 -12.37
N TYR A 167 -10.02 -17.95 -11.26
CA TYR A 167 -9.26 -16.73 -11.05
C TYR A 167 -7.79 -16.97 -10.76
N SER A 168 -6.94 -16.19 -11.39
CA SER A 168 -5.50 -16.15 -11.14
C SER A 168 -5.16 -15.64 -9.73
N CYS A 169 -4.11 -16.20 -9.13
CA CYS A 169 -3.56 -15.76 -7.85
C CYS A 169 -3.22 -14.28 -7.79
N ILE A 170 -2.90 -13.67 -8.93
CA ILE A 170 -2.56 -12.26 -9.03
C ILE A 170 -3.67 -11.34 -8.51
N TYR A 171 -4.93 -11.71 -8.71
CA TYR A 171 -6.06 -10.92 -8.21
C TYR A 171 -6.22 -10.98 -6.70
N MET A 172 -5.91 -12.14 -6.09
CA MET A 172 -6.00 -12.32 -4.65
C MET A 172 -4.86 -11.58 -3.93
N ASN A 173 -3.68 -11.58 -4.54
CA ASN A 173 -2.43 -11.13 -3.93
C ASN A 173 -2.01 -9.72 -4.36
N THR A 174 -2.85 -9.00 -5.09
CA THR A 174 -2.56 -7.63 -5.54
C THR A 174 -3.75 -6.72 -5.32
N ILE A 175 -3.60 -5.75 -4.43
CA ILE A 175 -4.63 -4.75 -4.15
C ILE A 175 -4.44 -3.46 -4.95
N SER A 176 -3.28 -3.28 -5.59
CA SER A 176 -2.89 -2.06 -6.31
C SER A 176 -2.69 -2.35 -7.80
N TRP A 177 -3.32 -1.58 -8.66
CA TRP A 177 -3.27 -1.74 -10.11
C TRP A 177 -3.00 -0.38 -10.78
N ARG A 178 -1.86 -0.27 -11.46
CA ARG A 178 -1.46 0.95 -12.16
C ARG A 178 -2.39 1.31 -13.32
N ASP A 179 -2.86 0.29 -14.00
CA ASP A 179 -3.85 0.33 -15.07
C ASP A 179 -4.61 -1.00 -15.11
N PRO A 180 -5.63 -1.18 -15.98
CA PRO A 180 -6.44 -2.40 -15.99
C PRO A 180 -5.69 -3.72 -16.16
N THR A 181 -4.45 -3.71 -16.62
CA THR A 181 -3.65 -4.90 -16.94
C THR A 181 -2.30 -4.97 -16.23
N THR A 182 -1.98 -3.97 -15.41
CA THR A 182 -0.68 -3.87 -14.72
C THR A 182 -0.87 -3.90 -13.21
N PRO A 183 -0.86 -5.10 -12.60
CA PRO A 183 -0.84 -5.25 -11.16
C PRO A 183 0.51 -4.77 -10.59
N LEU A 184 0.46 -4.28 -9.36
CA LEU A 184 1.63 -3.92 -8.55
C LEU A 184 1.67 -4.87 -7.36
N PRO A 185 2.64 -5.79 -7.32
CA PRO A 185 2.74 -6.81 -6.27
C PRO A 185 3.14 -6.22 -4.93
#